data_0d394f1c84afd28bcf7be35d2459214e
#
_entry.id   0d394f1c84afd28bcf7be35d2459214e
#
_cell.length_a   1.000
_cell.length_b   1.000
_cell.length_c   1.000
_cell.angle_alpha   90.00
_cell.angle_beta   90.00
_cell.angle_gamma   90.00
#
_symmetry.space_group_name_H-M   'P 1'
#
loop_
_entity.id
_entity.type
_entity.pdbx_description
1 polymer ?
#
loop_
_entity_poly.entity_id
_entity_poly.type
_entity_poly.pdbx_seq_one_letter_code
_entity_poly.pdbx_strand_id
1 'polypeptide(L)'
;RGVVPSAVGALRTGIRVLFRTDGVLTVSTLLTFGIVMVMGSFQGLVLPVFFTDSGRPELLGYVLSTMSLGLLASSLAYAAFAPRLSRRTWYVLSMFGMLLGVAILGALPPYPFMLLGALVLGVSAGPASALLGFFMLDRIPEASRGSALGTQNSLLLAAAPVAVFATSVGVSALGTSVAAIVLVGCWMAITAFALVARGMRNLDDAAPDPKREEGALEEARLDS
;
A
#
# COMPACT_ATOMS: atom_id res chain seq x y z
N ARG A 1 -24.63 -16.58 23.97
CA ARG A 1 -23.99 -17.47 22.96
C ARG A 1 -24.00 -16.67 21.65
N GLY A 2 -22.89 -15.98 21.35
CA GLY A 2 -22.73 -15.26 20.08
C GLY A 2 -22.71 -16.28 18.94
N VAL A 3 -23.61 -16.11 17.98
CA VAL A 3 -23.60 -16.87 16.74
C VAL A 3 -22.30 -16.53 16.02
N VAL A 4 -21.36 -17.48 15.96
CA VAL A 4 -20.14 -17.33 15.17
C VAL A 4 -20.59 -17.21 13.71
N PRO A 5 -20.40 -16.05 13.05
CA PRO A 5 -20.82 -15.92 11.66
C PRO A 5 -20.07 -16.96 10.82
N SER A 6 -20.76 -17.61 9.89
CA SER A 6 -20.12 -18.53 8.95
C SER A 6 -18.99 -17.79 8.20
N ALA A 7 -17.88 -18.46 7.89
CA ALA A 7 -16.76 -17.86 7.19
C ALA A 7 -17.18 -17.11 5.91
N VAL A 8 -18.16 -17.66 5.18
CA VAL A 8 -18.78 -17.05 3.99
C VAL A 8 -19.56 -15.77 4.36
N GLY A 9 -20.28 -15.79 5.49
CA GLY A 9 -21.01 -14.61 5.99
C GLY A 9 -20.05 -13.49 6.38
N ALA A 10 -18.96 -13.81 7.07
CA ALA A 10 -17.91 -12.87 7.44
C ALA A 10 -17.23 -12.26 6.19
N LEU A 11 -16.88 -13.07 5.19
CA LEU A 11 -16.30 -12.64 3.93
C LEU A 11 -17.24 -11.70 3.16
N ARG A 12 -18.52 -12.04 3.03
CA ARG A 12 -19.53 -11.21 2.35
C ARG A 12 -19.72 -9.87 3.05
N THR A 13 -19.72 -9.87 4.39
CA THR A 13 -19.80 -8.64 5.19
C THR A 13 -18.55 -7.78 4.97
N GLY A 14 -17.35 -8.38 5.03
CA GLY A 14 -16.11 -7.69 4.78
C GLY A 14 -16.02 -7.06 3.39
N ILE A 15 -16.39 -7.80 2.33
CA ILE A 15 -16.44 -7.26 0.96
C ILE A 15 -17.43 -6.09 0.87
N ARG A 16 -18.60 -6.20 1.47
CA ARG A 16 -19.59 -5.11 1.46
C ARG A 16 -19.07 -3.87 2.16
N VAL A 17 -18.41 -4.02 3.31
CA VAL A 17 -17.82 -2.90 4.06
C VAL A 17 -16.70 -2.25 3.25
N LEU A 18 -15.79 -3.03 2.67
CA LEU A 18 -14.65 -2.51 1.92
C LEU A 18 -15.04 -1.77 0.63
N PHE A 19 -16.11 -2.21 -0.06
CA PHE A 19 -16.43 -1.70 -1.40
C PHE A 19 -17.75 -0.92 -1.50
N ARG A 20 -18.56 -0.83 -0.44
CA ARG A 20 -19.89 -0.18 -0.50
C ARG A 20 -20.14 0.85 0.58
N THR A 21 -19.29 0.95 1.60
CA THR A 21 -19.55 1.83 2.74
C THR A 21 -19.01 3.24 2.53
N ASP A 22 -17.78 3.37 2.00
CA ASP A 22 -17.12 4.66 1.81
C ASP A 22 -16.18 4.61 0.59
N GLY A 23 -16.21 5.67 -0.22
CA GLY A 23 -15.31 5.82 -1.37
C GLY A 23 -13.82 5.86 -0.98
N VAL A 24 -13.48 6.44 0.18
CA VAL A 24 -12.09 6.45 0.69
C VAL A 24 -11.63 5.04 1.02
N LEU A 25 -12.48 4.23 1.66
CA LEU A 25 -12.17 2.86 2.03
C LEU A 25 -11.97 1.98 0.78
N THR A 26 -12.83 2.16 -0.23
CA THR A 26 -12.69 1.48 -1.52
C THR A 26 -11.37 1.82 -2.21
N VAL A 27 -11.05 3.12 -2.32
CA VAL A 27 -9.81 3.58 -2.96
C VAL A 27 -8.59 3.08 -2.19
N SER A 28 -8.57 3.17 -0.86
CA SER A 28 -7.47 2.66 -0.02
C SER A 28 -7.27 1.16 -0.19
N THR A 29 -8.36 0.39 -0.26
CA THR A 29 -8.32 -1.06 -0.48
C THR A 29 -7.75 -1.39 -1.86
N LEU A 30 -8.23 -0.73 -2.92
CA LEU A 30 -7.75 -0.92 -4.28
C LEU A 30 -6.27 -0.54 -4.43
N LEU A 31 -5.85 0.55 -3.78
CA LEU A 31 -4.45 0.97 -3.74
C LEU A 31 -3.57 -0.06 -3.07
N THR A 32 -3.96 -0.51 -1.88
CA THR A 32 -3.20 -1.54 -1.14
C THR A 32 -3.09 -2.82 -1.97
N PHE A 33 -4.17 -3.21 -2.64
CA PHE A 33 -4.19 -4.36 -3.54
C PHE A 33 -3.23 -4.17 -4.73
N GLY A 34 -3.29 -3.02 -5.39
CA GLY A 34 -2.38 -2.67 -6.48
C GLY A 34 -0.91 -2.66 -6.06
N ILE A 35 -0.61 -2.07 -4.88
CA ILE A 35 0.74 -2.09 -4.30
C ILE A 35 1.23 -3.52 -4.12
N VAL A 36 0.43 -4.39 -3.49
CA VAL A 36 0.81 -5.77 -3.23
C VAL A 36 1.01 -6.56 -4.53
N MET A 37 0.16 -6.35 -5.54
CA MET A 37 0.31 -7.01 -6.83
C MET A 37 1.60 -6.59 -7.55
N VAL A 38 1.88 -5.30 -7.65
CA VAL A 38 3.08 -4.80 -8.35
C VAL A 38 4.34 -5.17 -7.58
N MET A 39 4.35 -4.93 -6.26
CA MET A 39 5.51 -5.27 -5.41
C MET A 39 5.75 -6.78 -5.35
N GLY A 40 4.69 -7.58 -5.22
CA GLY A 40 4.76 -9.04 -5.25
C GLY A 40 5.36 -9.56 -6.56
N SER A 41 4.98 -8.99 -7.70
CA SER A 41 5.53 -9.34 -9.02
C SER A 41 7.00 -8.94 -9.15
N PHE A 42 7.38 -7.74 -8.71
CA PHE A 42 8.78 -7.31 -8.75
C PHE A 42 9.67 -8.17 -7.86
N GLN A 43 9.30 -8.33 -6.58
CA GLN A 43 10.11 -9.06 -5.60
C GLN A 43 10.03 -10.57 -5.78
N GLY A 44 8.89 -11.09 -6.20
CA GLY A 44 8.64 -12.53 -6.33
C GLY A 44 9.07 -13.12 -7.67
N LEU A 45 9.22 -12.31 -8.72
CA LEU A 45 9.54 -12.82 -10.04
C LEU A 45 10.56 -11.97 -10.80
N VAL A 46 10.30 -10.70 -11.08
CA VAL A 46 11.13 -9.89 -11.99
C VAL A 46 12.57 -9.77 -11.50
N LEU A 47 12.77 -9.36 -10.24
CA LEU A 47 14.11 -9.22 -9.67
C LEU A 47 14.83 -10.58 -9.52
N PRO A 48 14.19 -11.64 -8.99
CA PRO A 48 14.81 -12.97 -8.94
C PRO A 48 15.25 -13.48 -10.32
N VAL A 49 14.40 -13.40 -11.35
CA VAL A 49 14.73 -13.81 -12.71
C VAL A 49 15.89 -12.98 -13.25
N PHE A 50 15.83 -11.65 -13.15
CA PHE A 50 16.88 -10.76 -13.64
C PHE A 50 18.26 -11.07 -13.02
N PHE A 51 18.33 -11.27 -11.70
CA PHE A 51 19.60 -11.56 -11.03
C PHE A 51 20.10 -12.98 -11.30
N THR A 52 19.19 -13.94 -11.47
CA THR A 52 19.55 -15.31 -11.86
C THR A 52 20.11 -15.35 -13.29
N ASP A 53 19.45 -14.68 -14.22
CA ASP A 53 19.90 -14.59 -15.62
C ASP A 53 21.23 -13.83 -15.76
N SER A 54 21.48 -12.87 -14.85
CA SER A 54 22.75 -12.14 -14.77
C SER A 54 23.88 -12.94 -14.10
N GLY A 55 23.62 -14.17 -13.61
CA GLY A 55 24.58 -15.02 -12.92
C GLY A 55 25.01 -14.50 -11.54
N ARG A 56 24.23 -13.60 -10.92
CA ARG A 56 24.56 -12.93 -9.66
C ARG A 56 23.35 -12.91 -8.68
N PRO A 57 22.76 -14.07 -8.37
CA PRO A 57 21.54 -14.14 -7.55
C PRO A 57 21.72 -13.59 -6.11
N GLU A 58 22.96 -13.59 -5.60
CA GLU A 58 23.29 -13.05 -4.28
C GLU A 58 22.99 -11.54 -4.14
N LEU A 59 23.03 -10.79 -5.25
CA LEU A 59 22.78 -9.35 -5.25
C LEU A 59 21.31 -9.02 -4.96
N LEU A 60 20.38 -9.94 -5.23
CA LEU A 60 18.97 -9.79 -4.88
C LEU A 60 18.79 -9.55 -3.38
N GLY A 61 19.51 -10.30 -2.55
CA GLY A 61 19.45 -10.14 -1.09
C GLY A 61 19.81 -8.72 -0.63
N TYR A 62 20.82 -8.11 -1.23
CA TYR A 62 21.22 -6.74 -0.90
C TYR A 62 20.17 -5.70 -1.34
N VAL A 63 19.54 -5.89 -2.51
CA VAL A 63 18.45 -5.02 -2.98
C VAL A 63 17.26 -5.07 -2.04
N LEU A 64 16.81 -6.27 -1.66
CA LEU A 64 15.69 -6.45 -0.73
C LEU A 64 16.01 -5.94 0.67
N SER A 65 17.24 -6.16 1.16
CA SER A 65 17.70 -5.63 2.45
C SER A 65 17.72 -4.11 2.46
N THR A 66 18.23 -3.47 1.40
CA THR A 66 18.25 -2.01 1.26
C THR A 66 16.85 -1.43 1.26
N MET A 67 15.91 -2.07 0.57
CA MET A 67 14.51 -1.66 0.58
C MET A 67 13.89 -1.79 1.99
N SER A 68 14.14 -2.89 2.68
CA SER A 68 13.64 -3.12 4.04
C SER A 68 14.22 -2.14 5.05
N LEU A 69 15.51 -1.81 4.95
CA LEU A 69 16.15 -0.78 5.77
C LEU A 69 15.53 0.60 5.51
N GLY A 70 15.29 0.94 4.24
CA GLY A 70 14.59 2.17 3.87
C GLY A 70 13.19 2.25 4.47
N LEU A 71 12.43 1.15 4.39
CA LEU A 71 11.09 1.04 4.98
C LEU A 71 11.13 1.23 6.50
N LEU A 72 12.04 0.56 7.20
CA LEU A 72 12.19 0.68 8.65
C LEU A 72 12.56 2.12 9.05
N ALA A 73 13.59 2.68 8.44
CA ALA A 73 14.05 4.03 8.73
C ALA A 73 12.95 5.08 8.49
N SER A 74 12.22 4.97 7.38
CA SER A 74 11.15 5.91 7.05
C SER A 74 9.91 5.75 7.93
N SER A 75 9.60 4.54 8.38
CA SER A 75 8.51 4.31 9.34
C SER A 75 8.82 4.97 10.69
N LEU A 76 10.07 4.86 11.17
CA LEU A 76 10.53 5.57 12.38
C LEU A 76 10.53 7.08 12.19
N ALA A 77 11.02 7.56 11.04
CA ALA A 77 11.00 8.98 10.72
C ALA A 77 9.57 9.52 10.63
N TYR A 78 8.65 8.78 10.01
CA TYR A 78 7.23 9.15 9.97
C TYR A 78 6.64 9.25 11.37
N ALA A 79 6.90 8.28 12.26
CA ALA A 79 6.41 8.34 13.64
C ALA A 79 6.91 9.58 14.39
N ALA A 80 8.16 10.01 14.15
CA ALA A 80 8.76 11.18 14.79
C ALA A 80 8.31 12.53 14.19
N PHE A 81 8.07 12.57 12.87
CA PHE A 81 7.83 13.81 12.13
C PHE A 81 6.39 13.95 11.59
N ALA A 82 5.50 12.98 11.82
CA ALA A 82 4.12 13.01 11.35
C ALA A 82 3.38 14.33 11.65
N PRO A 83 3.52 14.96 12.84
CA PRO A 83 2.83 16.22 13.15
C PRO A 83 3.33 17.44 12.39
N ARG A 84 4.53 17.37 11.74
CA ARG A 84 5.17 18.52 11.10
C ARG A 84 4.69 18.79 9.68
N LEU A 85 4.09 17.80 9.03
CA LEU A 85 3.57 17.91 7.66
C LEU A 85 2.13 17.42 7.61
N SER A 86 1.34 17.98 6.68
CA SER A 86 -0.04 17.52 6.47
C SER A 86 -0.05 16.06 6.00
N ARG A 87 -1.10 15.31 6.37
CA ARG A 87 -1.29 13.91 5.93
C ARG A 87 -1.29 13.80 4.41
N ARG A 88 -1.87 14.80 3.74
CA ARG A 88 -1.87 14.88 2.28
C ARG A 88 -0.47 15.02 1.70
N THR A 89 0.39 15.85 2.29
CA THR A 89 1.77 16.02 1.84
C THR A 89 2.56 14.73 1.97
N TRP A 90 2.45 14.04 3.11
CA TRP A 90 3.07 12.73 3.30
C TRP A 90 2.59 11.71 2.28
N TYR A 91 1.29 11.66 2.02
CA TYR A 91 0.69 10.75 1.04
C TYR A 91 1.22 11.01 -0.38
N VAL A 92 1.16 12.26 -0.85
CA VAL A 92 1.62 12.64 -2.19
C VAL A 92 3.11 12.36 -2.35
N LEU A 93 3.94 12.75 -1.36
CA LEU A 93 5.38 12.50 -1.38
C LEU A 93 5.70 11.00 -1.45
N SER A 94 4.98 10.19 -0.68
CA SER A 94 5.12 8.73 -0.70
C SER A 94 4.73 8.14 -2.05
N MET A 95 3.64 8.58 -2.66
CA MET A 95 3.19 8.08 -3.97
C MET A 95 4.20 8.40 -5.06
N PHE A 96 4.71 9.64 -5.10
CA PHE A 96 5.74 10.02 -6.05
C PHE A 96 7.07 9.29 -5.82
N GLY A 97 7.49 9.15 -4.57
CA GLY A 97 8.71 8.42 -4.25
C GLY A 97 8.61 6.94 -4.60
N MET A 98 7.46 6.29 -4.34
CA MET A 98 7.22 4.91 -4.77
C MET A 98 7.23 4.80 -6.29
N LEU A 99 6.63 5.75 -7.02
CA LEU A 99 6.65 5.77 -8.48
C LEU A 99 8.09 5.86 -9.00
N LEU A 100 8.90 6.75 -8.44
CA LEU A 100 10.30 6.91 -8.81
C LEU A 100 11.11 5.63 -8.52
N GLY A 101 10.95 5.05 -7.34
CA GLY A 101 11.63 3.81 -6.96
C GLY A 101 11.28 2.64 -7.86
N VAL A 102 9.98 2.45 -8.18
CA VAL A 102 9.51 1.42 -9.11
C VAL A 102 10.02 1.68 -10.53
N ALA A 103 10.02 2.94 -10.98
CA ALA A 103 10.53 3.29 -12.32
C ALA A 103 12.04 3.00 -12.45
N ILE A 104 12.83 3.34 -11.43
CA ILE A 104 14.26 3.00 -11.41
C ILE A 104 14.45 1.48 -11.45
N LEU A 105 13.78 0.73 -10.57
CA LEU A 105 13.91 -0.74 -10.55
C LEU A 105 13.41 -1.39 -11.85
N GLY A 106 12.34 -0.86 -12.43
CA GLY A 106 11.75 -1.40 -13.66
C GLY A 106 12.58 -1.12 -14.93
N ALA A 107 13.43 -0.09 -14.89
CA ALA A 107 14.43 0.13 -15.95
C ALA A 107 15.58 -0.89 -15.92
N LEU A 108 15.66 -1.71 -14.87
CA LEU A 108 16.70 -2.74 -14.66
C LEU A 108 18.13 -2.18 -14.89
N PRO A 109 18.50 -1.07 -14.23
CA PRO A 109 19.77 -0.39 -14.46
C PRO A 109 20.93 -1.17 -13.83
N PRO A 110 22.19 -0.74 -14.03
CA PRO A 110 23.33 -1.29 -13.31
C PRO A 110 23.11 -1.32 -11.79
N TYR A 111 23.65 -2.33 -11.13
CA TYR A 111 23.41 -2.68 -9.72
C TYR A 111 23.40 -1.49 -8.71
N PRO A 112 24.34 -0.53 -8.76
CA PRO A 112 24.32 0.60 -7.80
C PRO A 112 23.03 1.44 -7.89
N PHE A 113 22.49 1.61 -9.09
CA PHE A 113 21.23 2.33 -9.29
C PHE A 113 20.02 1.52 -8.84
N MET A 114 20.10 0.17 -8.90
CA MET A 114 19.06 -0.69 -8.33
C MET A 114 18.99 -0.55 -6.80
N LEU A 115 20.11 -0.44 -6.11
CA LEU A 115 20.16 -0.15 -4.68
C LEU A 115 19.52 1.22 -4.37
N LEU A 116 19.82 2.24 -5.17
CA LEU A 116 19.18 3.56 -5.02
C LEU A 116 17.66 3.46 -5.23
N GLY A 117 17.20 2.79 -6.27
CA GLY A 117 15.77 2.57 -6.52
C GLY A 117 15.09 1.83 -5.38
N ALA A 118 15.73 0.78 -4.84
CA ALA A 118 15.25 0.02 -3.70
C ALA A 118 15.16 0.88 -2.42
N LEU A 119 16.18 1.72 -2.17
CA LEU A 119 16.18 2.65 -1.04
C LEU A 119 15.04 3.67 -1.16
N VAL A 120 14.91 4.32 -2.32
CA VAL A 120 13.85 5.31 -2.58
C VAL A 120 12.47 4.67 -2.40
N LEU A 121 12.29 3.46 -2.93
CA LEU A 121 11.04 2.70 -2.78
C LEU A 121 10.74 2.39 -1.31
N GLY A 122 11.73 1.88 -0.58
CA GLY A 122 11.60 1.57 0.85
C GLY A 122 11.26 2.79 1.70
N VAL A 123 12.00 3.88 1.51
CA VAL A 123 11.77 5.15 2.23
C VAL A 123 10.37 5.71 1.96
N SER A 124 9.86 5.55 0.75
CA SER A 124 8.52 6.05 0.40
C SER A 124 7.40 5.12 0.88
N ALA A 125 7.65 3.82 1.01
CA ALA A 125 6.66 2.84 1.41
C ALA A 125 6.28 2.92 2.90
N GLY A 126 7.18 3.39 3.78
CA GLY A 126 6.92 3.52 5.22
C GLY A 126 5.74 4.43 5.54
N PRO A 127 5.79 5.72 5.18
CA PRO A 127 4.68 6.64 5.40
C PRO A 127 3.41 6.23 4.64
N ALA A 128 3.53 5.67 3.42
CA ALA A 128 2.39 5.21 2.66
C ALA A 128 1.62 4.10 3.38
N SER A 129 2.31 3.08 3.90
CA SER A 129 1.69 1.98 4.61
C SER A 129 1.05 2.43 5.93
N ALA A 130 1.70 3.34 6.67
CA ALA A 130 1.16 3.91 7.90
C ALA A 130 -0.13 4.69 7.65
N LEU A 131 -0.16 5.55 6.61
CA LEU A 131 -1.33 6.34 6.23
C LEU A 131 -2.49 5.47 5.75
N LEU A 132 -2.22 4.49 4.86
CA LEU A 132 -3.26 3.58 4.36
C LEU A 132 -3.85 2.76 5.50
N GLY A 133 -3.01 2.26 6.42
CA GLY A 133 -3.46 1.55 7.62
C GLY A 133 -4.33 2.42 8.52
N PHE A 134 -3.94 3.67 8.74
CA PHE A 134 -4.71 4.63 9.52
C PHE A 134 -6.09 4.88 8.88
N PHE A 135 -6.15 5.21 7.59
CA PHE A 135 -7.42 5.48 6.89
C PHE A 135 -8.37 4.29 6.91
N MET A 136 -7.83 3.09 6.86
CA MET A 136 -8.65 1.88 6.95
C MET A 136 -9.24 1.70 8.34
N LEU A 137 -8.44 1.85 9.40
CA LEU A 137 -8.90 1.68 10.77
C LEU A 137 -9.90 2.76 11.20
N ASP A 138 -9.70 3.99 10.75
CA ASP A 138 -10.56 5.14 11.06
C ASP A 138 -11.97 5.02 10.45
N ARG A 139 -12.07 4.43 9.25
CA ARG A 139 -13.33 4.36 8.48
C ARG A 139 -14.11 3.07 8.64
N ILE A 140 -13.53 2.03 9.24
CA ILE A 140 -14.24 0.76 9.46
C ILE A 140 -14.99 0.79 10.78
N PRO A 141 -16.34 0.60 10.77
CA PRO A 141 -17.12 0.50 11.99
C PRO A 141 -16.60 -0.60 12.92
N GLU A 142 -16.52 -0.34 14.22
CA GLU A 142 -15.95 -1.27 15.21
C GLU A 142 -16.55 -2.67 15.15
N ALA A 143 -17.88 -2.76 14.99
CA ALA A 143 -18.60 -4.04 14.93
C ALA A 143 -18.21 -4.94 13.74
N SER A 144 -17.66 -4.35 12.66
CA SER A 144 -17.26 -5.07 11.44
C SER A 144 -15.75 -5.06 11.18
N ARG A 145 -14.96 -4.44 12.07
CA ARG A 145 -13.51 -4.26 11.89
C ARG A 145 -12.77 -5.58 11.69
N GLY A 146 -13.04 -6.58 12.51
CA GLY A 146 -12.42 -7.91 12.37
C GLY A 146 -12.75 -8.59 11.05
N SER A 147 -14.01 -8.53 10.61
CA SER A 147 -14.44 -9.12 9.33
C SER A 147 -13.85 -8.39 8.13
N ALA A 148 -13.80 -7.06 8.15
CA ALA A 148 -13.25 -6.26 7.06
C ALA A 148 -11.73 -6.46 6.92
N LEU A 149 -10.97 -6.38 8.03
CA LEU A 149 -9.52 -6.61 8.03
C LEU A 149 -9.16 -8.05 7.67
N GLY A 150 -9.90 -9.03 8.17
CA GLY A 150 -9.71 -10.44 7.81
C GLY A 150 -9.95 -10.68 6.32
N THR A 151 -11.02 -10.12 5.75
CA THR A 151 -11.32 -10.20 4.31
C THR A 151 -10.23 -9.53 3.48
N GLN A 152 -9.81 -8.33 3.85
CA GLN A 152 -8.73 -7.63 3.17
C GLN A 152 -7.44 -8.45 3.18
N ASN A 153 -7.02 -8.93 4.35
CA ASN A 153 -5.80 -9.73 4.45
C ASN A 153 -5.87 -11.00 3.60
N SER A 154 -7.01 -11.68 3.57
CA SER A 154 -7.23 -12.84 2.70
C SER A 154 -7.12 -12.49 1.21
N LEU A 155 -7.69 -11.34 0.79
CA LEU A 155 -7.57 -10.86 -0.58
C LEU A 155 -6.12 -10.51 -0.93
N LEU A 156 -5.38 -9.86 -0.03
CA LEU A 156 -3.97 -9.50 -0.24
C LEU A 156 -3.08 -10.73 -0.33
N LEU A 157 -3.31 -11.75 0.51
CA LEU A 157 -2.58 -13.02 0.44
C LEU A 157 -2.83 -13.77 -0.88
N ALA A 158 -4.02 -13.67 -1.45
CA ALA A 158 -4.33 -14.25 -2.76
C ALA A 158 -3.79 -13.40 -3.93
N ALA A 159 -3.68 -12.09 -3.75
CA ALA A 159 -3.26 -11.17 -4.81
C ALA A 159 -1.82 -11.39 -5.27
N ALA A 160 -0.89 -11.64 -4.35
CA ALA A 160 0.53 -11.79 -4.68
C ALA A 160 0.80 -13.02 -5.58
N PRO A 161 0.32 -14.24 -5.27
CA PRO A 161 0.47 -15.40 -6.18
C PRO A 161 -0.17 -15.18 -7.55
N VAL A 162 -1.36 -14.56 -7.60
CA VAL A 162 -2.04 -14.27 -8.88
C VAL A 162 -1.23 -13.29 -9.71
N ALA A 163 -0.68 -12.25 -9.09
CA ALA A 163 0.15 -11.27 -9.77
C ALA A 163 1.45 -11.88 -10.28
N VAL A 164 2.12 -12.71 -9.48
CA VAL A 164 3.33 -13.44 -9.86
C VAL A 164 3.03 -14.37 -11.05
N PHE A 165 1.93 -15.12 -11.00
CA PHE A 165 1.50 -15.98 -12.10
C PHE A 165 1.25 -15.17 -13.39
N ALA A 166 0.48 -14.11 -13.33
CA ALA A 166 0.22 -13.24 -14.48
C ALA A 166 1.52 -12.65 -15.06
N THR A 167 2.43 -12.20 -14.18
CA THR A 167 3.72 -11.66 -14.58
C THR A 167 4.63 -12.74 -15.19
N SER A 168 4.56 -13.99 -14.69
CA SER A 168 5.36 -15.10 -15.27
C SER A 168 4.97 -15.40 -16.72
N VAL A 169 3.68 -15.33 -17.04
CA VAL A 169 3.19 -15.42 -18.42
C VAL A 169 3.72 -14.26 -19.26
N GLY A 170 3.72 -13.04 -18.71
CA GLY A 170 4.30 -11.87 -19.37
C GLY A 170 5.81 -12.01 -19.62
N VAL A 171 6.57 -12.47 -18.63
CA VAL A 171 8.03 -12.69 -18.75
C VAL A 171 8.33 -13.76 -19.78
N SER A 172 7.60 -14.87 -19.79
CA SER A 172 7.81 -15.97 -20.76
C SER A 172 7.46 -15.57 -22.19
N ALA A 173 6.48 -14.69 -22.39
CA ALA A 173 6.03 -14.26 -23.71
C ALA A 173 6.83 -13.06 -24.26
N LEU A 174 7.20 -12.10 -23.43
CA LEU A 174 7.73 -10.80 -23.83
C LEU A 174 9.15 -10.51 -23.30
N GLY A 175 9.64 -11.35 -22.40
CA GLY A 175 10.92 -11.17 -21.72
C GLY A 175 10.82 -10.29 -20.46
N THR A 176 11.84 -10.40 -19.61
CA THR A 176 11.91 -9.78 -18.29
C THR A 176 11.83 -8.24 -18.35
N SER A 177 12.54 -7.62 -19.29
CA SER A 177 12.57 -6.14 -19.41
C SER A 177 11.22 -5.56 -19.81
N VAL A 178 10.51 -6.20 -20.76
CA VAL A 178 9.18 -5.72 -21.19
C VAL A 178 8.16 -5.90 -20.05
N ALA A 179 8.21 -7.05 -19.36
CA ALA A 179 7.34 -7.30 -18.22
C ALA A 179 7.57 -6.27 -17.09
N ALA A 180 8.83 -5.89 -16.82
CA ALA A 180 9.18 -4.85 -15.86
C ALA A 180 8.58 -3.48 -16.26
N ILE A 181 8.70 -3.08 -17.53
CA ILE A 181 8.13 -1.82 -18.04
C ILE A 181 6.60 -1.82 -17.94
N VAL A 182 5.95 -2.95 -18.25
CA VAL A 182 4.49 -3.08 -18.09
C VAL A 182 4.07 -2.88 -16.64
N LEU A 183 4.80 -3.47 -15.68
CA LEU A 183 4.54 -3.28 -14.25
C LEU A 183 4.73 -1.81 -13.82
N VAL A 184 5.74 -1.11 -14.35
CA VAL A 184 5.91 0.33 -14.13
C VAL A 184 4.71 1.09 -14.67
N GLY A 185 4.22 0.76 -15.86
CA GLY A 185 3.02 1.35 -16.46
C GLY A 185 1.76 1.12 -15.61
N CYS A 186 1.56 -0.11 -15.12
CA CYS A 186 0.49 -0.43 -14.18
C CYS A 186 0.62 0.41 -12.90
N TRP A 187 1.83 0.55 -12.37
CA TRP A 187 2.07 1.36 -11.18
C TRP A 187 1.78 2.85 -11.42
N MET A 188 2.17 3.39 -12.58
CA MET A 188 1.82 4.76 -12.98
C MET A 188 0.30 4.96 -13.01
N ALA A 189 -0.44 4.03 -13.60
CA ALA A 189 -1.90 4.10 -13.66
C ALA A 189 -2.53 4.06 -12.26
N ILE A 190 -2.05 3.18 -11.38
CA ILE A 190 -2.48 3.09 -9.98
C ILE A 190 -2.19 4.39 -9.23
N THR A 191 -0.98 4.95 -9.38
CA THR A 191 -0.58 6.20 -8.73
C THR A 191 -1.41 7.39 -9.26
N ALA A 192 -1.62 7.49 -10.57
CA ALA A 192 -2.47 8.51 -11.17
C ALA A 192 -3.91 8.42 -10.65
N PHE A 193 -4.48 7.22 -10.61
CA PHE A 193 -5.80 6.98 -10.02
C PHE A 193 -5.85 7.42 -8.56
N ALA A 194 -4.83 7.07 -7.77
CA ALA A 194 -4.71 7.41 -6.36
C ALA A 194 -4.72 8.92 -6.10
N LEU A 195 -3.98 9.67 -6.93
CA LEU A 195 -3.87 11.13 -6.79
C LEU A 195 -5.11 11.87 -7.26
N VAL A 196 -5.86 11.32 -8.24
CA VAL A 196 -7.07 11.94 -8.80
C VAL A 196 -8.32 11.55 -8.00
N ALA A 197 -8.31 10.41 -7.30
CA ALA A 197 -9.46 9.92 -6.55
C ALA A 197 -9.94 10.96 -5.52
N ARG A 198 -11.20 11.39 -5.66
CA ARG A 198 -11.80 12.45 -4.82
C ARG A 198 -11.75 12.15 -3.33
N GLY A 199 -11.84 10.87 -2.94
CA GLY A 199 -11.75 10.44 -1.56
C GLY A 199 -10.41 10.75 -0.89
N MET A 200 -9.32 10.85 -1.68
CA MET A 200 -7.97 11.15 -1.18
C MET A 200 -7.62 12.65 -1.23
N ARG A 201 -8.50 13.51 -1.76
CA ARG A 201 -8.25 14.97 -1.82
C ARG A 201 -8.59 15.68 -0.51
N ASN A 202 -9.47 15.11 0.30
CA ASN A 202 -9.96 15.71 1.56
C ASN A 202 -9.43 14.96 2.78
N LEU A 203 -8.16 14.57 2.76
CA LEU A 203 -7.52 13.78 3.84
C LEU A 203 -7.34 14.60 5.13
N ASP A 204 -7.24 15.91 5.00
CA ASP A 204 -7.06 16.82 6.15
C ASP A 204 -8.41 17.16 6.83
N ASP A 205 -9.56 17.00 6.14
CA ASP A 205 -10.90 17.29 6.67
C ASP A 205 -11.45 16.15 7.56
N ALA A 206 -10.78 15.02 7.63
CA ALA A 206 -11.25 13.81 8.30
C ALA A 206 -10.74 13.65 9.75
N ALA A 207 -10.01 14.60 10.29
CA ALA A 207 -9.67 14.58 11.72
C ALA A 207 -10.83 15.19 12.53
N PRO A 208 -11.52 14.41 13.40
CA PRO A 208 -12.36 15.00 14.40
C PRO A 208 -11.50 15.98 15.21
N ASP A 209 -11.92 17.23 15.32
CA ASP A 209 -11.24 18.19 16.17
C ASP A 209 -11.45 17.72 17.63
N PRO A 210 -10.39 17.28 18.35
CA PRO A 210 -10.53 16.80 19.72
C PRO A 210 -11.22 17.83 20.63
N LYS A 211 -11.07 19.12 20.30
CA LYS A 211 -11.71 20.21 21.02
C LYS A 211 -13.23 20.29 20.79
N ARG A 212 -13.72 19.81 19.65
CA ARG A 212 -15.16 19.72 19.39
C ARG A 212 -15.81 18.55 20.13
N GLU A 213 -15.10 17.43 20.25
CA GLU A 213 -15.60 16.28 21.04
C GLU A 213 -15.58 16.58 22.53
N GLU A 214 -14.52 17.22 23.05
CA GLU A 214 -14.48 17.69 24.46
C GLU A 214 -15.57 18.71 24.73
N GLY A 215 -15.80 19.69 23.86
CA GLY A 215 -16.87 20.67 23.98
C GLY A 215 -18.27 20.05 23.96
N ALA A 216 -18.50 19.08 23.08
CA ALA A 216 -19.80 18.38 23.02
C ALA A 216 -20.04 17.47 24.23
N LEU A 217 -18.99 16.88 24.81
CA LEU A 217 -19.08 16.10 26.05
C LEU A 217 -19.29 16.97 27.27
N GLU A 218 -18.76 18.19 27.27
CA GLU A 218 -18.92 19.16 28.34
C GLU A 218 -20.32 19.78 28.30
N GLU A 219 -20.86 20.11 27.12
CA GLU A 219 -22.27 20.53 26.96
C GLU A 219 -23.25 19.44 27.38
N ALA A 220 -23.03 18.17 26.99
CA ALA A 220 -23.90 17.07 27.41
C ALA A 220 -23.85 16.78 28.91
N ARG A 221 -22.74 17.15 29.60
CA ARG A 221 -22.62 17.06 31.05
C ARG A 221 -23.34 18.19 31.81
N LEU A 222 -23.47 19.35 31.19
CA LEU A 222 -24.17 20.52 31.80
C LEU A 222 -25.69 20.41 31.67
N ASP A 223 -26.18 19.64 30.68
CA ASP A 223 -27.61 19.41 30.42
C ASP A 223 -28.19 18.18 31.18
N SER A 224 -27.38 17.46 31.95
CA SER A 224 -27.77 16.29 32.76
C SER A 224 -27.80 16.61 34.25
#